data_dd4eb066834475deb100385e5b4d106d
#
_entry.id   dd4eb066834475deb100385e5b4d106d
#
_cell.length_a   1.000
_cell.length_b   1.000
_cell.length_c   1.000
_cell.angle_alpha   90.00
_cell.angle_beta   90.00
_cell.angle_gamma   90.00
#
_symmetry.space_group_name_H-M   'P 1'
#
loop_
_entity.id
_entity.type
_entity.pdbx_description
1 polymer ?
#
loop_
_entity_poly.entity_id
_entity_poly.type
_entity_poly.pdbx_seq_one_letter_code
_entity_poly.pdbx_strand_id
1 'polypeptide(L)' 'IKTEEGIKDIAKRLKKIRKEKKISQEQLWYLSGVSLGSIKRFERTGNISLVSLVKIAFALGASQTLENLFI' A
#
# COMPACT_ATOMS: atom_id res chain seq x y z
N ILE A 1 -19.68 6.33 2.41
CA ILE A 1 -18.62 5.75 1.55
C ILE A 1 -18.74 4.24 1.57
N LYS A 2 -18.77 3.66 0.39
CA LYS A 2 -18.79 2.20 0.28
C LYS A 2 -17.42 1.65 0.63
N THR A 3 -17.40 0.52 1.33
CA THR A 3 -16.17 -0.14 1.78
C THR A 3 -15.19 -0.38 0.62
N GLU A 4 -15.71 -0.83 -0.53
CA GLU A 4 -14.88 -1.12 -1.71
C GLU A 4 -14.17 0.12 -2.23
N GLU A 5 -14.84 1.26 -2.23
CA GLU A 5 -14.25 2.52 -2.66
C GLU A 5 -13.13 2.96 -1.71
N GLY A 6 -13.35 2.80 -0.40
CA GLY A 6 -12.35 3.12 0.60
C GLY A 6 -11.10 2.27 0.44
N ILE A 7 -11.27 0.98 0.20
CA ILE A 7 -10.16 0.04 0.00
C ILE A 7 -9.36 0.42 -1.25
N LYS A 8 -10.05 0.71 -2.35
CA LYS A 8 -9.38 1.10 -3.60
C LYS A 8 -8.68 2.44 -3.46
N ASP A 9 -9.25 3.36 -2.69
CA ASP A 9 -8.62 4.66 -2.45
C ASP A 9 -7.31 4.52 -1.69
N ILE A 10 -7.26 3.65 -0.68
CA ILE A 10 -6.03 3.38 0.05
C ILE A 10 -4.97 2.81 -0.89
N ALA A 11 -5.36 1.85 -1.72
CA ALA A 11 -4.44 1.24 -2.68
C ALA A 11 -3.91 2.28 -3.66
N LYS A 12 -4.76 3.15 -4.17
CA LYS A 12 -4.34 4.21 -5.10
C LYS A 12 -3.39 5.20 -4.45
N ARG A 13 -3.65 5.58 -3.20
CA ARG A 13 -2.78 6.51 -2.47
C ARG A 13 -1.39 5.93 -2.26
N LEU A 14 -1.31 4.68 -1.84
CA LEU A 14 -0.02 4.04 -1.61
C LEU A 14 0.73 3.82 -2.93
N LYS A 15 0.02 3.43 -3.99
CA LYS A 15 0.61 3.31 -5.32
C LYS A 15 1.17 4.66 -5.80
N LYS A 16 0.44 5.73 -5.59
CA LYS A 16 0.88 7.09 -5.97
C LYS A 16 2.15 7.46 -5.21
N ILE A 17 2.19 7.23 -3.90
CA ILE A 17 3.37 7.50 -3.07
C ILE A 17 4.56 6.70 -3.59
N ARG A 18 4.35 5.41 -3.89
CA ARG A 18 5.40 4.55 -4.45
C ARG A 18 5.98 5.15 -5.73
N LYS A 19 5.10 5.54 -6.65
CA LYS A 19 5.53 6.11 -7.94
C LYS A 19 6.23 7.46 -7.77
N GLU A 20 5.75 8.30 -6.88
CA GLU A 20 6.38 9.59 -6.60
C GLU A 20 7.80 9.42 -6.06
N LYS A 21 8.03 8.36 -5.31
CA LYS A 21 9.36 8.03 -4.78
C LYS A 21 10.20 7.24 -5.78
N LYS A 22 9.66 6.98 -6.97
CA LYS A 22 10.35 6.22 -8.04
C LYS A 22 10.77 4.83 -7.59
N ILE A 23 9.94 4.19 -6.78
CA ILE A 23 10.16 2.84 -6.30
C ILE A 23 9.32 1.88 -7.15
N SER A 24 9.97 0.85 -7.73
CA SER A 24 9.26 -0.18 -8.49
C SER A 24 8.54 -1.14 -7.54
N GLN A 25 7.62 -1.95 -8.07
CA GLN A 25 6.97 -2.99 -7.27
C GLN A 25 7.99 -3.99 -6.74
N GLU A 26 9.01 -4.32 -7.53
CA GLU A 26 10.08 -5.23 -7.11
C GLU A 26 10.91 -4.62 -5.99
N GLN A 27 11.22 -3.33 -6.07
CA GLN A 27 11.92 -2.63 -5.00
C GLN A 27 11.09 -2.60 -3.72
N LEU A 28 9.78 -2.39 -3.86
CA LEU A 28 8.88 -2.40 -2.71
C LEU A 28 8.84 -3.80 -2.05
N TRP A 29 8.83 -4.85 -2.85
CA TRP A 29 8.94 -6.21 -2.34
C TRP A 29 10.20 -6.36 -1.48
N TYR A 30 11.33 -5.91 -1.99
CA TYR A 30 12.60 -5.99 -1.27
C TYR A 30 12.56 -5.18 0.03
N LEU A 31 12.03 -3.96 -0.02
CA LEU A 31 12.01 -3.05 1.13
C LEU A 31 10.99 -3.48 2.20
N SER A 32 9.86 -4.00 1.79
CA SER A 32 8.76 -4.31 2.71
C SER A 32 8.74 -5.75 3.19
N GLY A 33 9.33 -6.65 2.42
CA GLY A 33 9.22 -8.08 2.67
C GLY A 33 7.86 -8.67 2.27
N VAL A 34 6.98 -7.88 1.67
CA VAL A 34 5.69 -8.36 1.17
C VAL A 34 5.88 -8.93 -0.23
N SER A 35 5.30 -10.11 -0.51
CA SER A 35 5.51 -10.78 -1.79
C SER A 35 5.07 -9.90 -2.96
N LEU A 36 5.76 -10.05 -4.10
CA LEU A 36 5.46 -9.27 -5.29
C LEU A 36 4.02 -9.51 -5.77
N GLY A 37 3.56 -10.76 -5.70
CA GLY A 37 2.18 -11.08 -6.06
C GLY A 37 1.15 -10.37 -5.19
N SER A 38 1.43 -10.25 -3.89
CA SER A 38 0.56 -9.52 -2.96
C SER A 38 0.55 -8.03 -3.26
N ILE A 39 1.71 -7.45 -3.58
CA ILE A 39 1.81 -6.03 -3.94
C ILE A 39 1.00 -5.74 -5.21
N LYS A 40 1.16 -6.57 -6.25
CA LYS A 40 0.45 -6.40 -7.51
C LYS A 40 -1.06 -6.51 -7.31
N ARG A 41 -1.51 -7.50 -6.53
CA ARG A 41 -2.93 -7.68 -6.24
C ARG A 41 -3.48 -6.50 -5.46
N PHE A 42 -2.74 -6.05 -4.45
CA PHE A 42 -3.15 -4.91 -3.64
C PHE A 42 -3.33 -3.66 -4.49
N GLU A 43 -2.37 -3.35 -5.33
CA GLU A 43 -2.44 -2.14 -6.17
C GLU A 43 -3.57 -2.20 -7.19
N ARG A 44 -3.94 -3.41 -7.61
CA ARG A 44 -5.03 -3.62 -8.57
C ARG A 44 -6.40 -3.65 -7.93
N THR A 45 -6.53 -4.30 -6.78
CA THR A 45 -7.84 -4.58 -6.17
C THR A 45 -8.05 -3.98 -4.79
N GLY A 46 -6.99 -3.58 -4.11
CA GLY A 46 -7.06 -3.15 -2.72
C GLY A 46 -7.02 -4.29 -1.72
N ASN A 47 -7.00 -5.53 -2.18
CA ASN A 47 -7.05 -6.69 -1.30
C ASN A 47 -5.66 -7.01 -0.75
N ILE A 48 -5.52 -6.98 0.59
CA ILE A 48 -4.25 -7.24 1.26
C ILE A 48 -4.53 -7.53 2.74
N SER A 49 -3.63 -8.29 3.38
CA SER A 49 -3.73 -8.46 4.83
C SER A 49 -3.31 -7.16 5.53
N LEU A 50 -3.84 -6.95 6.72
CA LEU A 50 -3.49 -5.77 7.52
C LEU A 50 -1.98 -5.72 7.81
N VAL A 51 -1.39 -6.86 8.13
CA VAL A 51 0.06 -6.95 8.38
C VAL A 51 0.86 -6.48 7.17
N SER A 52 0.50 -6.98 5.98
CA SER A 52 1.20 -6.60 4.75
C SER A 52 1.00 -5.12 4.42
N LEU A 53 -0.21 -4.59 4.66
CA LEU A 53 -0.49 -3.18 4.45
C LEU A 53 0.40 -2.29 5.31
N VAL A 54 0.54 -2.63 6.58
CA VAL A 54 1.41 -1.89 7.50
C VAL A 54 2.87 -1.95 7.04
N LYS A 55 3.34 -3.12 6.62
CA LYS A 55 4.70 -3.28 6.11
C LYS A 55 4.96 -2.40 4.88
N ILE A 56 4.02 -2.37 3.95
CA ILE A 56 4.13 -1.52 2.75
C ILE A 56 4.15 -0.05 3.14
N ALA A 57 3.26 0.37 4.02
CA ALA A 57 3.20 1.77 4.45
C ALA A 57 4.50 2.22 5.11
N PHE A 58 5.08 1.41 5.97
CA PHE A 58 6.36 1.74 6.61
C PHE A 58 7.49 1.77 5.59
N ALA A 59 7.52 0.83 4.66
CA ALA A 59 8.54 0.80 3.61
C ALA A 59 8.51 2.05 2.73
N LEU A 60 7.33 2.60 2.53
CA LEU A 60 7.15 3.83 1.74
C LEU A 60 7.27 5.12 2.57
N GLY A 61 7.47 5.00 3.88
CA GLY A 61 7.47 6.16 4.76
C GLY A 61 6.10 6.81 4.86
N ALA A 62 5.03 6.04 4.67
CA ALA A 62 3.65 6.51 4.62
C ALA A 62 2.83 6.08 5.83
N SER A 63 3.47 5.75 6.96
CA SER A 63 2.75 5.32 8.16
C SER A 63 1.76 6.38 8.65
N GLN A 64 2.07 7.66 8.46
CA GLN A 64 1.18 8.75 8.84
C GLN A 64 -0.14 8.68 8.06
N THR A 65 -0.11 8.24 6.82
CA THR A 65 -1.32 8.06 6.02
C THR A 65 -2.27 7.05 6.67
N LEU A 66 -1.71 5.96 7.20
CA LEU A 66 -2.52 4.95 7.89
C LEU A 66 -3.10 5.50 9.20
N GLU A 67 -2.28 6.22 9.97
CA GLU A 67 -2.74 6.81 11.23
C GLU A 67 -3.89 7.78 10.98
N ASN A 68 -3.82 8.57 9.93
CA ASN A 68 -4.86 9.54 9.60
C ASN A 68 -6.19 8.92 9.23
N LEU A 69 -6.23 7.64 8.86
CA LEU A 69 -7.47 6.95 8.55
C LEU A 69 -8.33 6.67 9.79
N PHE A 70 -7.72 6.69 10.96
CA PHE A 70 -8.38 6.31 12.21
C PHE A 70 -8.59 7.48 13.17
N ILE A 71 -8.36 8.69 12.72
CA ILE A 71 -8.54 9.90 13.53
C ILE A 71 -9.88 10.54 13.25
#